data_f7cacc866ffcae2ac1c59c2d4f93c315
#
_entry.id   f7cacc866ffcae2ac1c59c2d4f93c315
#
_cell.length_a   1.000
_cell.length_b   1.000
_cell.length_c   1.000
_cell.angle_alpha   90.00
_cell.angle_beta   90.00
_cell.angle_gamma   90.00
#
_symmetry.space_group_name_H-M   'P 1'
#
loop_
_entity.id
_entity.type
_entity.pdbx_description
1 polymer ?
#
loop_
_entity_poly.entity_id
_entity_poly.type
_entity_poly.pdbx_seq_one_letter_code
_entity_poly.pdbx_strand_id
1 'polypeptide(L)'
;CYRSGVRHRREKRPETAGCSVLAVVLPHMEEVSALKLRIKYTKLGSLRFIGHLDIMRFFQKAIRRAKLDVSYSKGFSPHQMISFAAPMPLGMTSEGEYFDGEFESVTTTEDMMARLNATMPPEIQVLDIIELPDNAKPSMAIVTASDYYIYKNEECENDTIPQLLQALPAFAEKDKVEIVKKTKSKEELTDIRPLI
;
A
#
# COMPACT_ATOMS: atom_id res chain seq x y z
N CYS A 1 -64.45 -15.64 17.86
CA CYS A 1 -65.22 -16.82 17.46
C CYS A 1 -64.76 -17.31 16.11
N TYR A 2 -64.09 -18.39 16.05
CA TYR A 2 -64.34 -19.62 15.29
C TYR A 2 -63.08 -20.51 15.38
N ARG A 3 -63.25 -21.64 16.05
CA ARG A 3 -62.34 -22.78 16.03
C ARG A 3 -62.65 -23.63 14.80
N SER A 4 -61.64 -24.09 14.08
CA SER A 4 -61.73 -25.31 13.29
C SER A 4 -60.41 -26.06 13.36
N GLY A 5 -60.50 -27.24 13.97
CA GLY A 5 -59.35 -28.14 14.10
C GLY A 5 -59.21 -29.00 12.83
N VAL A 6 -57.99 -29.27 12.44
CA VAL A 6 -57.65 -30.28 11.43
C VAL A 6 -56.74 -31.31 12.08
N ARG A 7 -57.24 -32.58 12.07
CA ARG A 7 -56.51 -33.76 12.55
C ARG A 7 -55.50 -34.18 11.49
N HIS A 8 -54.22 -34.23 11.86
CA HIS A 8 -53.19 -34.85 11.02
C HIS A 8 -53.22 -36.37 11.19
N ARG A 9 -53.48 -37.05 10.09
CA ARG A 9 -53.31 -38.48 9.91
C ARG A 9 -51.83 -38.79 9.79
N ARG A 10 -51.30 -39.68 10.64
CA ARG A 10 -49.95 -40.23 10.52
C ARG A 10 -49.95 -41.22 9.36
N GLU A 11 -49.26 -40.87 8.28
CA GLU A 11 -48.84 -41.85 7.27
C GLU A 11 -47.49 -42.45 7.64
N LYS A 12 -47.44 -43.77 7.58
CA LYS A 12 -46.22 -44.56 7.79
C LYS A 12 -45.25 -44.33 6.65
N ARG A 13 -44.00 -44.01 6.97
CA ARG A 13 -42.90 -44.03 6.02
C ARG A 13 -42.64 -45.44 5.52
N PRO A 14 -42.44 -45.67 4.21
CA PRO A 14 -41.82 -46.87 3.71
C PRO A 14 -40.33 -46.88 4.01
N GLU A 15 -39.84 -48.01 4.50
CA GLU A 15 -38.42 -48.33 4.65
C GLU A 15 -37.78 -48.48 3.28
N THR A 16 -36.63 -47.82 3.18
CA THR A 16 -35.50 -48.11 2.45
C THR A 16 -35.18 -48.38 1.10
N ALA A 17 -34.31 -47.78 0.55
CA ALA A 17 -33.31 -48.36 -0.33
C ALA A 17 -31.99 -47.58 -0.10
N GLY A 18 -30.92 -48.28 0.10
CA GLY A 18 -29.61 -47.71 0.36
C GLY A 18 -29.19 -46.79 -0.77
N CYS A 19 -29.16 -45.51 -0.45
CA CYS A 19 -28.48 -44.54 -1.28
C CYS A 19 -27.01 -44.53 -0.84
N SER A 20 -26.16 -45.21 -1.64
CA SER A 20 -24.74 -45.05 -1.50
C SER A 20 -24.40 -43.58 -1.79
N VAL A 21 -24.10 -42.85 -0.74
CA VAL A 21 -23.58 -41.49 -0.85
C VAL A 21 -22.21 -41.60 -1.50
N LEU A 22 -22.15 -41.36 -2.80
CA LEU A 22 -20.89 -41.06 -3.46
C LEU A 22 -20.33 -39.83 -2.77
N ALA A 23 -19.33 -40.04 -1.89
CA ALA A 23 -18.55 -38.96 -1.36
C ALA A 23 -17.79 -38.32 -2.55
N VAL A 24 -18.35 -37.20 -3.02
CA VAL A 24 -17.63 -36.33 -3.93
C VAL A 24 -16.46 -35.81 -3.10
N VAL A 25 -15.30 -36.41 -3.28
CA VAL A 25 -14.03 -35.86 -2.80
C VAL A 25 -13.85 -34.57 -3.59
N LEU A 26 -14.24 -33.45 -3.01
CA LEU A 26 -13.85 -32.14 -3.50
C LEU A 26 -12.32 -32.12 -3.50
N PRO A 27 -11.68 -31.77 -4.63
CA PRO A 27 -10.24 -31.61 -4.63
C PRO A 27 -9.91 -30.61 -3.52
N HIS A 28 -8.94 -30.97 -2.70
CA HIS A 28 -8.32 -30.09 -1.72
C HIS A 28 -7.93 -28.83 -2.51
N MET A 29 -8.65 -27.74 -2.32
CA MET A 29 -8.21 -26.45 -2.79
C MET A 29 -6.95 -26.16 -1.98
N GLU A 30 -5.78 -26.34 -2.60
CA GLU A 30 -4.56 -25.79 -2.07
C GLU A 30 -4.87 -24.31 -1.78
N GLU A 31 -4.66 -23.88 -0.55
CA GLU A 31 -4.69 -22.47 -0.22
C GLU A 31 -3.61 -21.83 -1.10
N VAL A 32 -4.05 -21.16 -2.16
CA VAL A 32 -3.16 -20.34 -2.98
C VAL A 32 -2.66 -19.24 -2.04
N SER A 33 -1.43 -19.39 -1.59
CA SER A 33 -0.79 -18.37 -0.76
C SER A 33 -0.75 -17.08 -1.57
N ALA A 34 -1.38 -16.03 -1.06
CA ALA A 34 -1.35 -14.73 -1.73
C ALA A 34 0.10 -14.27 -1.90
N LEU A 35 0.46 -13.89 -3.12
CA LEU A 35 1.81 -13.43 -3.45
C LEU A 35 2.03 -12.01 -2.96
N LYS A 36 3.13 -11.78 -2.27
CA LYS A 36 3.52 -10.45 -1.80
C LYS A 36 4.44 -9.80 -2.83
N LEU A 37 4.04 -8.63 -3.29
CA LEU A 37 4.82 -7.85 -4.25
C LEU A 37 5.22 -6.51 -3.64
N ARG A 38 6.44 -6.07 -3.93
CA ARG A 38 6.91 -4.71 -3.66
C ARG A 38 6.97 -3.94 -4.96
N ILE A 39 6.32 -2.80 -4.96
CA ILE A 39 6.14 -1.96 -6.13
C ILE A 39 6.87 -0.64 -5.90
N LYS A 40 7.81 -0.33 -6.81
CA LYS A 40 8.52 0.95 -6.85
C LYS A 40 7.81 1.89 -7.81
N TYR A 41 7.58 3.15 -7.41
CA TYR A 41 6.90 4.13 -8.24
C TYR A 41 7.48 5.54 -8.08
N THR A 42 7.20 6.39 -9.07
CA THR A 42 7.53 7.82 -9.05
C THR A 42 6.36 8.67 -8.56
N LYS A 43 6.66 9.86 -8.05
CA LYS A 43 5.69 10.92 -7.81
C LYS A 43 6.30 12.25 -8.24
N LEU A 44 5.93 12.72 -9.41
CA LEU A 44 6.56 13.85 -10.08
C LEU A 44 5.56 14.98 -10.37
N GLY A 45 6.05 16.07 -10.91
CA GLY A 45 5.25 17.16 -11.46
C GLY A 45 4.23 17.77 -10.51
N SER A 46 3.03 18.00 -11.01
CA SER A 46 1.91 18.58 -10.25
C SER A 46 1.40 17.68 -9.13
N LEU A 47 1.65 16.37 -9.21
CA LEU A 47 1.22 15.42 -8.20
C LEU A 47 2.00 15.55 -6.87
N ARG A 48 3.08 16.36 -6.82
CA ARG A 48 3.73 16.75 -5.55
C ARG A 48 2.76 17.37 -4.54
N PHE A 49 1.66 17.97 -4.99
CA PHE A 49 0.66 18.58 -4.12
C PHE A 49 -0.44 17.64 -3.65
N ILE A 50 -0.39 16.36 -4.02
CA ILE A 50 -1.32 15.35 -3.56
C ILE A 50 -0.81 14.72 -2.26
N GLY A 51 -1.71 14.65 -1.26
CA GLY A 51 -1.41 14.07 0.05
C GLY A 51 -1.30 12.54 0.02
N HIS A 52 -0.69 11.98 1.06
CA HIS A 52 -0.48 10.53 1.18
C HIS A 52 -1.78 9.71 1.06
N LEU A 53 -2.85 10.13 1.74
CA LEU A 53 -4.13 9.41 1.68
C LEU A 53 -4.74 9.41 0.26
N ASP A 54 -4.53 10.47 -0.49
CA ASP A 54 -5.04 10.56 -1.87
C ASP A 54 -4.20 9.70 -2.82
N ILE A 55 -2.87 9.59 -2.60
CA ILE A 55 -2.01 8.64 -3.30
C ILE A 55 -2.46 7.20 -3.02
N MET A 56 -2.75 6.85 -1.78
CA MET A 56 -3.29 5.53 -1.45
C MET A 56 -4.58 5.23 -2.22
N ARG A 57 -5.54 6.16 -2.19
CA ARG A 57 -6.80 6.04 -2.93
C ARG A 57 -6.60 5.98 -4.44
N PHE A 58 -5.63 6.71 -4.94
CA PHE A 58 -5.24 6.69 -6.35
C PHE A 58 -4.77 5.29 -6.77
N PHE A 59 -3.83 4.69 -6.04
CA PHE A 59 -3.34 3.34 -6.32
C PHE A 59 -4.44 2.28 -6.16
N GLN A 60 -5.30 2.38 -5.15
CA GLN A 60 -6.46 1.49 -5.00
C GLN A 60 -7.37 1.51 -6.22
N LYS A 61 -7.57 2.68 -6.83
CA LYS A 61 -8.36 2.83 -8.06
C LYS A 61 -7.59 2.34 -9.29
N ALA A 62 -6.28 2.59 -9.37
CA ALA A 62 -5.42 2.16 -10.47
C ALA A 62 -5.35 0.63 -10.54
N ILE A 63 -5.12 -0.05 -9.43
CA ILE A 63 -5.12 -1.51 -9.31
C ILE A 63 -6.43 -2.10 -9.83
N ARG A 64 -7.58 -1.54 -9.42
CA ARG A 64 -8.90 -1.99 -9.91
C ARG A 64 -9.09 -1.76 -11.40
N ARG A 65 -8.67 -0.61 -11.94
CA ARG A 65 -8.74 -0.30 -13.38
C ARG A 65 -7.84 -1.22 -14.20
N ALA A 66 -6.65 -1.51 -13.67
CA ALA A 66 -5.71 -2.45 -14.26
C ALA A 66 -6.18 -3.92 -14.14
N LYS A 67 -7.30 -4.19 -13.44
CA LYS A 67 -7.86 -5.53 -13.19
C LYS A 67 -6.82 -6.48 -12.59
N LEU A 68 -6.02 -5.99 -11.66
CA LEU A 68 -5.12 -6.83 -10.88
C LEU A 68 -5.87 -7.44 -9.70
N ASP A 69 -5.59 -8.71 -9.43
CA ASP A 69 -6.28 -9.52 -8.44
C ASP A 69 -5.67 -9.32 -7.05
N VAL A 70 -5.89 -8.12 -6.48
CA VAL A 70 -5.38 -7.75 -5.16
C VAL A 70 -6.20 -8.40 -4.06
N SER A 71 -5.53 -8.93 -3.03
CA SER A 71 -6.19 -9.49 -1.84
C SER A 71 -6.89 -8.42 -1.02
N TYR A 72 -7.97 -8.83 -0.35
CA TYR A 72 -8.76 -7.98 0.53
C TYR A 72 -8.72 -8.47 1.97
N SER A 73 -8.73 -7.53 2.91
CA SER A 73 -8.84 -7.86 4.33
C SER A 73 -10.15 -8.57 4.65
N LYS A 74 -10.10 -9.49 5.63
CA LYS A 74 -11.28 -10.18 6.15
C LYS A 74 -12.06 -9.26 7.09
N GLY A 75 -13.38 -9.30 7.07
CA GLY A 75 -14.25 -8.58 8.00
C GLY A 75 -15.35 -7.76 7.32
N PHE A 76 -16.02 -6.88 8.09
CA PHE A 76 -17.20 -6.13 7.64
C PHE A 76 -16.90 -4.99 6.64
N SER A 77 -15.66 -4.51 6.60
CA SER A 77 -15.22 -3.44 5.69
C SER A 77 -13.93 -3.86 4.97
N PRO A 78 -14.04 -4.74 3.96
CA PRO A 78 -12.86 -5.23 3.27
C PRO A 78 -12.15 -4.10 2.52
N HIS A 79 -10.83 -4.02 2.70
CA HIS A 79 -9.95 -3.09 2.00
C HIS A 79 -8.81 -3.85 1.34
N GLN A 80 -8.26 -3.29 0.26
CA GLN A 80 -7.13 -3.87 -0.43
C GLN A 80 -5.92 -3.98 0.50
N MET A 81 -5.26 -5.12 0.47
CA MET A 81 -4.05 -5.40 1.26
C MET A 81 -2.84 -4.73 0.63
N ILE A 82 -2.76 -3.40 0.79
CA ILE A 82 -1.63 -2.59 0.34
C ILE A 82 -1.08 -1.75 1.50
N SER A 83 0.24 -1.63 1.58
CA SER A 83 0.95 -0.92 2.64
C SER A 83 2.08 -0.09 2.07
N PHE A 84 2.09 1.22 2.30
CA PHE A 84 3.10 2.15 1.80
C PHE A 84 4.29 2.24 2.76
N ALA A 85 5.49 2.43 2.22
CA ALA A 85 6.72 2.47 2.99
C ALA A 85 6.78 3.68 3.92
N ALA A 86 6.67 4.88 3.37
CA ALA A 86 6.68 6.13 4.15
C ALA A 86 5.70 7.13 3.54
N PRO A 87 5.01 7.94 4.35
CA PRO A 87 4.20 9.03 3.83
C PRO A 87 5.09 10.18 3.37
N MET A 88 5.03 10.52 2.08
CA MET A 88 5.77 11.65 1.53
C MET A 88 5.04 12.98 1.81
N PRO A 89 5.74 14.02 2.29
CA PRO A 89 5.14 15.34 2.49
C PRO A 89 4.61 15.98 1.21
N LEU A 90 3.70 16.94 1.38
CA LEU A 90 3.21 17.78 0.29
C LEU A 90 4.34 18.68 -0.26
N GLY A 91 4.32 18.93 -1.55
CA GLY A 91 5.28 19.79 -2.23
C GLY A 91 6.56 19.09 -2.67
N MET A 92 6.75 17.82 -2.29
CA MET A 92 7.94 17.04 -2.67
C MET A 92 7.64 16.10 -3.82
N THR A 93 8.62 15.95 -4.71
CA THR A 93 8.65 14.92 -5.76
C THR A 93 9.57 13.79 -5.32
N SER A 94 9.34 12.58 -5.86
CA SER A 94 10.21 11.44 -5.62
C SER A 94 10.34 10.56 -6.86
N GLU A 95 11.54 10.06 -7.08
CA GLU A 95 11.86 9.11 -8.16
C GLU A 95 11.83 7.65 -7.70
N GLY A 96 11.52 7.40 -6.43
CA GLY A 96 11.53 6.04 -5.89
C GLY A 96 10.81 5.88 -4.57
N GLU A 97 9.47 5.85 -4.62
CA GLU A 97 8.63 5.46 -3.50
C GLU A 97 8.26 3.99 -3.58
N TYR A 98 7.89 3.40 -2.45
CA TYR A 98 7.58 1.98 -2.38
C TYR A 98 6.25 1.72 -1.68
N PHE A 99 5.53 0.71 -2.15
CA PHE A 99 4.47 0.07 -1.39
C PHE A 99 4.50 -1.44 -1.59
N ASP A 100 4.03 -2.18 -0.60
CA ASP A 100 3.84 -3.62 -0.65
C ASP A 100 2.36 -3.91 -0.88
N GLY A 101 2.05 -4.93 -1.68
CA GLY A 101 0.70 -5.39 -1.95
C GLY A 101 0.62 -6.91 -1.92
N GLU A 102 -0.53 -7.45 -1.52
CA GLU A 102 -0.82 -8.88 -1.56
C GLU A 102 -1.79 -9.16 -2.72
N PHE A 103 -1.50 -10.18 -3.54
CA PHE A 103 -2.26 -10.51 -4.73
C PHE A 103 -2.60 -11.99 -4.75
N GLU A 104 -3.87 -12.33 -5.05
CA GLU A 104 -4.34 -13.72 -5.13
C GLU A 104 -3.80 -14.43 -6.37
N SER A 105 -3.68 -13.69 -7.47
CA SER A 105 -3.08 -14.18 -8.70
C SER A 105 -2.21 -13.11 -9.34
N VAL A 106 -1.10 -13.52 -9.91
CA VAL A 106 -0.19 -12.66 -10.65
C VAL A 106 0.05 -13.21 -12.04
N THR A 107 0.17 -12.31 -13.00
CA THR A 107 0.77 -12.58 -14.30
C THR A 107 2.28 -12.36 -14.20
N THR A 108 2.97 -12.00 -15.26
CA THR A 108 4.35 -11.54 -15.12
C THR A 108 4.41 -10.14 -14.53
N THR A 109 5.51 -9.82 -13.86
CA THR A 109 5.73 -8.48 -13.28
C THR A 109 5.70 -7.39 -14.34
N GLU A 110 6.19 -7.69 -15.55
CA GLU A 110 6.17 -6.80 -16.71
C GLU A 110 4.74 -6.52 -17.19
N ASP A 111 3.87 -7.55 -17.26
CA ASP A 111 2.46 -7.36 -17.62
C ASP A 111 1.73 -6.52 -16.58
N MET A 112 1.93 -6.81 -15.30
CA MET A 112 1.34 -6.04 -14.20
C MET A 112 1.78 -4.57 -14.25
N MET A 113 3.06 -4.31 -14.45
CA MET A 113 3.63 -2.97 -14.58
C MET A 113 3.03 -2.23 -15.79
N ALA A 114 2.97 -2.88 -16.94
CA ALA A 114 2.39 -2.28 -18.15
C ALA A 114 0.91 -1.93 -17.96
N ARG A 115 0.13 -2.82 -17.35
CA ARG A 115 -1.31 -2.60 -17.06
C ARG A 115 -1.52 -1.49 -16.03
N LEU A 116 -0.70 -1.40 -15.00
CA LEU A 116 -0.75 -0.29 -14.04
C LEU A 116 -0.43 1.04 -14.72
N ASN A 117 0.70 1.11 -15.43
CA ASN A 117 1.15 2.33 -16.08
C ASN A 117 0.15 2.84 -17.15
N ALA A 118 -0.54 1.92 -17.84
CA ALA A 118 -1.61 2.29 -18.79
C ALA A 118 -2.82 2.96 -18.11
N THR A 119 -2.99 2.82 -16.80
CA THR A 119 -4.11 3.44 -16.05
C THR A 119 -3.73 4.71 -15.30
N MET A 120 -2.47 5.12 -15.36
CA MET A 120 -1.89 6.21 -14.57
C MET A 120 -1.40 7.36 -15.44
N PRO A 121 -1.36 8.60 -14.90
CA PRO A 121 -0.76 9.72 -15.59
C PRO A 121 0.78 9.60 -15.59
N PRO A 122 1.48 10.31 -16.51
CA PRO A 122 2.93 10.21 -16.64
C PRO A 122 3.72 10.65 -15.41
N GLU A 123 3.13 11.44 -14.53
CA GLU A 123 3.76 11.90 -13.29
C GLU A 123 3.83 10.82 -12.19
N ILE A 124 3.02 9.76 -12.30
CA ILE A 124 3.12 8.56 -11.46
C ILE A 124 3.32 7.37 -12.37
N GLN A 125 4.48 6.75 -12.27
CA GLN A 125 4.81 5.55 -13.03
C GLN A 125 5.36 4.48 -12.09
N VAL A 126 4.93 3.26 -12.29
CA VAL A 126 5.57 2.09 -11.67
C VAL A 126 6.87 1.82 -12.42
N LEU A 127 7.97 1.76 -11.69
CA LEU A 127 9.31 1.56 -12.24
C LEU A 127 9.75 0.11 -12.15
N ASP A 128 9.29 -0.60 -11.11
CA ASP A 128 9.71 -1.97 -10.82
C ASP A 128 8.69 -2.69 -9.94
N ILE A 129 8.59 -3.99 -10.12
CA ILE A 129 7.77 -4.88 -9.28
C ILE A 129 8.60 -6.12 -8.97
N ILE A 130 8.81 -6.39 -7.69
CA ILE A 130 9.53 -7.57 -7.23
C ILE A 130 8.65 -8.43 -6.34
N GLU A 131 8.76 -9.74 -6.50
CA GLU A 131 8.15 -10.72 -5.62
C GLU A 131 8.91 -10.81 -4.31
N LEU A 132 8.19 -10.85 -3.21
CA LEU A 132 8.75 -10.95 -1.88
C LEU A 132 8.55 -12.35 -1.30
N PRO A 133 9.55 -12.90 -0.59
CA PRO A 133 9.36 -14.12 0.18
C PRO A 133 8.36 -13.89 1.33
N ASP A 134 7.70 -14.95 1.78
CA ASP A 134 6.65 -14.88 2.82
C ASP A 134 7.11 -14.20 4.11
N ASN A 135 8.37 -14.37 4.47
CA ASN A 135 9.00 -13.79 5.65
C ASN A 135 9.60 -12.39 5.43
N ALA A 136 9.36 -11.76 4.29
CA ALA A 136 9.86 -10.43 4.01
C ALA A 136 9.34 -9.41 5.01
N LYS A 137 10.23 -8.54 5.47
CA LYS A 137 9.83 -7.39 6.30
C LYS A 137 9.05 -6.39 5.46
N PRO A 138 8.01 -5.73 6.05
CA PRO A 138 7.27 -4.67 5.36
C PRO A 138 8.20 -3.56 4.87
N SER A 139 7.87 -2.93 3.76
CA SER A 139 8.66 -1.83 3.17
C SER A 139 8.94 -0.70 4.18
N MET A 140 7.97 -0.37 5.03
CA MET A 140 8.14 0.63 6.11
C MET A 140 9.27 0.28 7.10
N ALA A 141 9.54 -1.01 7.31
CA ALA A 141 10.55 -1.47 8.28
C ALA A 141 11.97 -1.61 7.69
N ILE A 142 12.10 -1.53 6.36
CA ILE A 142 13.39 -1.72 5.68
C ILE A 142 14.00 -0.44 5.12
N VAL A 143 13.23 0.65 5.03
CA VAL A 143 13.77 1.96 4.64
C VAL A 143 14.70 2.44 5.74
N THR A 144 16.00 2.50 5.44
CA THR A 144 17.05 2.89 6.38
C THR A 144 17.58 4.30 6.12
N ALA A 145 17.50 4.77 4.89
CA ALA A 145 17.97 6.08 4.49
C ALA A 145 17.15 6.61 3.30
N SER A 146 17.17 7.91 3.12
CA SER A 146 16.59 8.61 1.96
C SER A 146 17.51 9.75 1.56
N ASP A 147 17.79 9.86 0.27
CA ASP A 147 18.56 10.95 -0.28
C ASP A 147 17.63 12.09 -0.72
N TYR A 148 18.00 13.32 -0.39
CA TYR A 148 17.22 14.50 -0.72
C TYR A 148 18.02 15.46 -1.60
N TYR A 149 17.40 15.90 -2.70
CA TYR A 149 17.94 16.94 -3.55
C TYR A 149 17.16 18.23 -3.32
N ILE A 150 17.88 19.30 -3.00
CA ILE A 150 17.32 20.64 -2.81
C ILE A 150 17.77 21.49 -4.01
N TYR A 151 16.82 22.00 -4.76
CA TYR A 151 17.10 22.87 -5.90
C TYR A 151 16.20 24.11 -5.87
N LYS A 152 16.68 25.18 -6.50
CA LYS A 152 15.89 26.41 -6.64
C LYS A 152 14.74 26.16 -7.63
N ASN A 153 13.53 26.55 -7.24
CA ASN A 153 12.43 26.65 -8.19
C ASN A 153 12.64 27.92 -9.06
N GLU A 154 12.56 27.79 -10.38
CA GLU A 154 12.72 28.90 -11.33
C GLU A 154 11.76 30.07 -11.08
N GLU A 155 10.57 29.77 -10.51
CA GLU A 155 9.56 30.77 -10.14
C GLU A 155 9.89 31.54 -8.85
N CYS A 156 10.94 31.15 -8.13
CA CYS A 156 11.28 31.76 -6.84
C CYS A 156 12.24 32.94 -7.05
N GLU A 157 11.78 34.15 -6.75
CA GLU A 157 12.60 35.37 -6.88
C GLU A 157 13.76 35.40 -5.87
N ASN A 158 13.55 34.83 -4.68
CA ASN A 158 14.55 34.78 -3.61
C ASN A 158 15.45 33.56 -3.76
N ASP A 159 16.71 33.78 -4.13
CA ASP A 159 17.73 32.75 -4.18
C ASP A 159 18.42 32.58 -2.84
N THR A 160 18.01 31.59 -2.06
CA THR A 160 18.64 31.26 -0.77
C THR A 160 19.70 30.15 -0.90
N ILE A 161 19.89 29.57 -2.07
CA ILE A 161 20.84 28.47 -2.30
C ILE A 161 22.30 28.90 -1.99
N PRO A 162 22.81 30.08 -2.42
CA PRO A 162 24.15 30.49 -2.09
C PRO A 162 24.38 30.61 -0.56
N GLN A 163 23.38 31.14 0.18
CA GLN A 163 23.44 31.25 1.64
C GLN A 163 23.44 29.86 2.30
N LEU A 164 22.64 28.94 1.80
CA LEU A 164 22.60 27.56 2.27
C LEU A 164 23.97 26.88 2.05
N LEU A 165 24.52 26.97 0.84
CA LEU A 165 25.81 26.38 0.50
C LEU A 165 26.93 26.95 1.38
N GLN A 166 26.91 28.25 1.70
CA GLN A 166 27.88 28.88 2.61
C GLN A 166 27.74 28.37 4.05
N ALA A 167 26.53 28.05 4.49
CA ALA A 167 26.28 27.55 5.85
C ALA A 167 26.53 26.03 6.01
N LEU A 168 26.54 25.27 4.93
CA LEU A 168 26.67 23.81 4.96
C LEU A 168 27.93 23.29 5.66
N PRO A 169 29.15 23.83 5.42
CA PRO A 169 30.38 23.36 6.11
C PRO A 169 30.25 23.48 7.63
N ALA A 170 29.86 24.65 8.12
CA ALA A 170 29.63 24.86 9.55
C ALA A 170 28.51 24.00 10.15
N PHE A 171 27.51 23.67 9.37
CA PHE A 171 26.45 22.72 9.77
C PHE A 171 26.99 21.29 9.83
N ALA A 172 27.84 20.89 8.87
CA ALA A 172 28.40 19.53 8.82
C ALA A 172 29.33 19.24 9.99
N GLU A 173 30.02 20.27 10.51
CA GLU A 173 30.94 20.16 11.67
C GLU A 173 30.23 20.13 13.03
N LYS A 174 28.90 20.34 13.08
CA LYS A 174 28.17 20.30 14.36
C LYS A 174 28.06 18.89 14.89
N ASP A 175 28.45 18.67 16.13
CA ASP A 175 28.28 17.40 16.85
C ASP A 175 26.84 17.12 17.20
N LYS A 176 26.02 18.17 17.36
CA LYS A 176 24.61 18.10 17.68
C LYS A 176 23.77 19.02 16.82
N VAL A 177 22.60 18.54 16.42
CA VAL A 177 21.58 19.33 15.72
C VAL A 177 20.27 19.17 16.46
N GLU A 178 19.95 20.08 17.34
CA GLU A 178 18.78 20.05 18.19
C GLU A 178 17.60 20.78 17.53
N ILE A 179 16.46 20.09 17.44
CA ILE A 179 15.18 20.64 16.99
C ILE A 179 14.10 20.46 18.06
N VAL A 180 13.17 21.40 18.13
CA VAL A 180 11.99 21.28 18.99
C VAL A 180 10.92 20.45 18.26
N LYS A 181 10.76 19.20 18.66
CA LYS A 181 9.72 18.33 18.14
C LYS A 181 8.41 18.59 18.91
N LYS A 182 7.44 19.18 18.21
CA LYS A 182 6.10 19.44 18.77
C LYS A 182 5.17 18.28 18.46
N THR A 183 4.60 17.70 19.50
CA THR A 183 3.47 16.77 19.41
C THR A 183 2.22 17.42 19.99
N LYS A 184 1.04 16.83 19.82
CA LYS A 184 -0.22 17.38 20.35
C LYS A 184 -0.20 17.63 21.88
N SER A 185 0.65 16.91 22.61
CA SER A 185 0.67 16.93 24.08
C SER A 185 2.03 17.31 24.68
N LYS A 186 3.09 17.45 23.88
CA LYS A 186 4.45 17.63 24.40
C LYS A 186 5.35 18.35 23.38
N GLU A 187 6.19 19.25 23.89
CA GLU A 187 7.34 19.76 23.16
C GLU A 187 8.60 19.11 23.73
N GLU A 188 9.43 18.56 22.86
CA GLU A 188 10.66 17.87 23.26
C GLU A 188 11.81 18.28 22.36
N LEU A 189 12.92 18.64 23.00
CA LEU A 189 14.18 18.91 22.30
C LEU A 189 14.79 17.58 21.86
N THR A 190 14.96 17.41 20.56
CA THR A 190 15.45 16.15 19.97
C THR A 190 16.70 16.44 19.14
N ASP A 191 17.78 15.73 19.40
CA ASP A 191 18.96 15.75 18.55
C ASP A 191 18.72 14.88 17.32
N ILE A 192 18.80 15.49 16.15
CA ILE A 192 18.62 14.81 14.86
C ILE A 192 19.94 14.51 14.15
N ARG A 193 21.09 14.87 14.72
CA ARG A 193 22.39 14.60 14.11
C ARG A 193 22.61 13.13 13.76
N PRO A 194 22.20 12.14 14.61
CA PRO A 194 22.32 10.71 14.29
C PRO A 194 21.46 10.25 13.11
N LEU A 195 20.52 11.09 12.63
CA LEU A 195 19.62 10.80 11.51
C LEU A 195 20.05 11.43 10.19
N ILE A 196 21.12 12.24 10.21
CA ILE A 196 21.69 12.96 9.07
C ILE A 196 23.10 12.37 8.78
#